data_fa5cd0c819265560d78eef7ea65b7fee
#
_entry.id   fa5cd0c819265560d78eef7ea65b7fee
#
_cell.length_a   1.000
_cell.length_b   1.000
_cell.length_c   1.000
_cell.angle_alpha   90.00
_cell.angle_beta   90.00
_cell.angle_gamma   90.00
#
_symmetry.space_group_name_H-M   'P 1'
#
loop_
_entity.id
_entity.type
_entity.pdbx_description
1 polymer ?
#
loop_
_entity_poly.entity_id
_entity_poly.type
_entity_poly.pdbx_seq_one_letter_code
_entity_poly.pdbx_strand_id
1 'polypeptide(L)'
;MSPTRKTTVTRRAVRSGAVQRKTKETNIDVSLRLDAGGKAKVSTTLPFLDHMLELIAVHGLMDLTVKARGDLAVDQHHTVEDLGLVLGRALDEALGDRVGIVRYASISLPMDEVLVNVAIDLGGRPGFAYDLKPKQRIVGSFDTTLMPHFLESFAQTGRFTLHLTEVRGGNSHHLLEAAAKGLGRVIDAASRHDPRRGGQVPSSKGRIGA
;
A
#
# COMPACT_ATOMS: atom_id res chain seq x y z
N MET A 1 -41.11 31.77 -3.13
CA MET A 1 -40.78 30.34 -3.00
C MET A 1 -39.61 30.03 -3.91
N SER A 2 -38.41 29.89 -3.34
CA SER A 2 -37.21 29.55 -4.12
C SER A 2 -37.15 28.05 -4.35
N PRO A 3 -36.76 27.57 -5.53
CA PRO A 3 -36.68 26.14 -5.80
C PRO A 3 -35.48 25.53 -5.11
N THR A 4 -35.72 24.53 -4.31
CA THR A 4 -34.66 23.70 -3.62
C THR A 4 -33.91 22.94 -4.69
N ARG A 5 -32.64 23.29 -4.90
CA ARG A 5 -31.73 22.63 -5.83
C ARG A 5 -31.38 21.22 -5.26
N LYS A 6 -32.00 20.18 -5.81
CA LYS A 6 -31.63 18.78 -5.51
C LYS A 6 -30.22 18.54 -6.00
N THR A 7 -29.28 18.44 -5.06
CA THR A 7 -27.90 18.02 -5.36
C THR A 7 -27.91 16.52 -5.68
N THR A 8 -27.82 16.20 -6.96
CA THR A 8 -27.68 14.81 -7.41
C THR A 8 -26.28 14.36 -7.02
N VAL A 9 -26.16 13.56 -5.96
CA VAL A 9 -24.89 12.88 -5.59
C VAL A 9 -24.64 11.81 -6.64
N THR A 10 -23.82 12.13 -7.62
CA THR A 10 -23.33 11.15 -8.59
C THR A 10 -22.50 10.11 -7.82
N ARG A 11 -22.98 8.88 -7.73
CA ARG A 11 -22.28 7.76 -7.11
C ARG A 11 -21.03 7.50 -7.95
N ARG A 12 -19.85 7.85 -7.44
CA ARG A 12 -18.57 7.56 -8.09
C ARG A 12 -18.41 6.05 -8.25
N ALA A 13 -17.81 5.62 -9.35
CA ALA A 13 -17.45 4.22 -9.58
C ALA A 13 -16.53 3.74 -8.43
N VAL A 14 -16.72 2.51 -8.02
CA VAL A 14 -15.87 1.86 -6.98
C VAL A 14 -14.47 1.68 -7.56
N ARG A 15 -13.46 2.21 -6.88
CA ARG A 15 -12.05 2.03 -7.25
C ARG A 15 -11.54 0.73 -6.63
N SER A 16 -11.38 -0.31 -7.44
CA SER A 16 -10.96 -1.63 -6.96
C SER A 16 -10.08 -2.32 -7.99
N GLY A 17 -9.20 -3.20 -7.51
CA GLY A 17 -8.40 -4.11 -8.30
C GLY A 17 -8.47 -5.52 -7.72
N ALA A 18 -8.38 -6.53 -8.58
CA ALA A 18 -8.40 -7.93 -8.19
C ALA A 18 -7.45 -8.73 -9.09
N VAL A 19 -6.41 -9.29 -8.49
CA VAL A 19 -5.32 -9.96 -9.20
C VAL A 19 -5.05 -11.33 -8.61
N GLN A 20 -4.94 -12.31 -9.48
CA GLN A 20 -4.46 -13.64 -9.14
C GLN A 20 -3.12 -13.94 -9.85
N ARG A 21 -2.22 -14.59 -9.13
CA ARG A 21 -0.96 -15.09 -9.64
C ARG A 21 -0.73 -16.51 -9.14
N LYS A 22 -0.51 -17.42 -10.06
CA LYS A 22 -0.15 -18.81 -9.74
C LYS A 22 1.10 -19.20 -10.51
N THR A 23 2.09 -19.68 -9.78
CA THR A 23 3.35 -20.24 -10.31
C THR A 23 3.53 -21.67 -9.80
N LYS A 24 4.72 -22.22 -9.96
CA LYS A 24 5.09 -23.49 -9.28
C LYS A 24 5.41 -23.27 -7.80
N GLU A 25 5.78 -22.06 -7.43
CA GLU A 25 6.28 -21.69 -6.10
C GLU A 25 5.18 -21.07 -5.24
N THR A 26 4.29 -20.26 -5.86
CA THR A 26 3.28 -19.50 -5.12
C THR A 26 1.89 -19.58 -5.75
N ASN A 27 0.86 -19.38 -4.92
CA ASN A 27 -0.52 -19.17 -5.35
C ASN A 27 -1.12 -18.02 -4.52
N ILE A 28 -1.35 -16.89 -5.16
CA ILE A 28 -1.71 -15.63 -4.50
C ILE A 28 -2.95 -15.04 -5.16
N ASP A 29 -3.90 -14.62 -4.33
CA ASP A 29 -5.16 -13.98 -4.71
C ASP A 29 -5.32 -12.73 -3.85
N VAL A 30 -5.42 -11.57 -4.49
CA VAL A 30 -5.59 -10.27 -3.83
C VAL A 30 -6.77 -9.55 -4.42
N SER A 31 -7.66 -9.03 -3.59
CA SER A 31 -8.63 -8.02 -3.96
C SER A 31 -8.53 -6.80 -3.03
N LEU A 32 -8.52 -5.62 -3.62
CA LEU A 32 -8.36 -4.34 -2.95
C LEU A 32 -9.44 -3.36 -3.42
N ARG A 33 -10.01 -2.60 -2.47
CA ARG A 33 -10.94 -1.52 -2.76
C ARG A 33 -10.53 -0.27 -2.00
N LEU A 34 -10.29 0.80 -2.71
CA LEU A 34 -10.04 2.13 -2.16
C LEU A 34 -11.34 2.79 -1.67
N ASP A 35 -11.22 3.89 -0.92
CA ASP A 35 -12.35 4.68 -0.39
C ASP A 35 -13.37 3.81 0.39
N ALA A 36 -12.88 2.87 1.18
CA ALA A 36 -13.68 1.86 1.86
C ALA A 36 -13.67 2.04 3.40
N GLY A 37 -13.89 0.98 4.14
CA GLY A 37 -13.96 1.01 5.62
C GLY A 37 -12.74 0.46 6.36
N GLY A 38 -11.71 0.00 5.63
CA GLY A 38 -10.51 -0.59 6.23
C GLY A 38 -10.72 -2.04 6.70
N LYS A 39 -11.60 -2.80 6.04
CA LYS A 39 -11.82 -4.20 6.38
C LYS A 39 -10.71 -5.07 5.79
N ALA A 40 -10.03 -5.83 6.63
CA ALA A 40 -8.98 -6.76 6.23
C ALA A 40 -9.41 -8.22 6.42
N LYS A 41 -9.10 -9.05 5.43
CA LYS A 41 -9.18 -10.52 5.48
C LYS A 41 -7.89 -11.05 4.89
N VAL A 42 -6.89 -11.30 5.71
CA VAL A 42 -5.54 -11.65 5.27
C VAL A 42 -5.17 -13.05 5.77
N SER A 43 -4.56 -13.83 4.90
CA SER A 43 -4.01 -15.15 5.21
C SER A 43 -2.86 -15.45 4.26
N THR A 44 -1.62 -15.22 4.71
CA THR A 44 -0.39 -15.46 3.92
C THR A 44 0.42 -16.64 4.45
N THR A 45 -0.03 -17.29 5.53
CA THR A 45 0.76 -18.28 6.31
C THR A 45 1.97 -17.69 7.03
N LEU A 46 2.14 -16.37 7.00
CA LEU A 46 3.19 -15.61 7.69
C LEU A 46 2.51 -14.60 8.64
N PRO A 47 2.27 -14.94 9.92
CA PRO A 47 1.41 -14.15 10.83
C PRO A 47 1.84 -12.70 11.01
N PHE A 48 3.15 -12.42 11.01
CA PHE A 48 3.65 -11.05 11.11
C PHE A 48 3.36 -10.23 9.84
N LEU A 49 3.48 -10.84 8.65
CA LEU A 49 3.11 -10.20 7.40
C LEU A 49 1.60 -9.97 7.31
N ASP A 50 0.79 -10.92 7.78
CA ASP A 50 -0.66 -10.75 7.88
C ASP A 50 -0.99 -9.50 8.70
N HIS A 51 -0.37 -9.35 9.87
CA HIS A 51 -0.53 -8.18 10.74
C HIS A 51 -0.12 -6.87 10.03
N MET A 52 1.00 -6.84 9.32
CA MET A 52 1.43 -5.64 8.56
C MET A 52 0.42 -5.26 7.47
N LEU A 53 -0.12 -6.23 6.75
CA LEU A 53 -1.13 -6.00 5.71
C LEU A 53 -2.47 -5.51 6.29
N GLU A 54 -2.87 -6.04 7.45
CA GLU A 54 -4.04 -5.56 8.19
C GLU A 54 -3.87 -4.09 8.60
N LEU A 55 -2.70 -3.71 9.11
CA LEU A 55 -2.40 -2.32 9.46
C LEU A 55 -2.45 -1.39 8.24
N ILE A 56 -1.87 -1.80 7.10
CA ILE A 56 -1.95 -1.04 5.86
C ILE A 56 -3.42 -0.82 5.45
N ALA A 57 -4.24 -1.87 5.49
CA ALA A 57 -5.65 -1.80 5.11
C ALA A 57 -6.47 -0.90 6.04
N VAL A 58 -6.37 -1.12 7.36
CA VAL A 58 -7.12 -0.38 8.38
C VAL A 58 -6.78 1.10 8.35
N HIS A 59 -5.47 1.43 8.37
CA HIS A 59 -5.02 2.81 8.40
C HIS A 59 -5.13 3.50 7.03
N GLY A 60 -5.15 2.73 5.94
CA GLY A 60 -5.38 3.20 4.58
C GLY A 60 -6.85 3.33 4.19
N LEU A 61 -7.79 2.97 5.09
CA LEU A 61 -9.24 2.95 4.83
C LEU A 61 -9.58 2.21 3.53
N MET A 62 -8.82 1.13 3.23
CA MET A 62 -9.06 0.27 2.08
C MET A 62 -9.56 -1.10 2.54
N ASP A 63 -10.54 -1.66 1.84
CA ASP A 63 -10.89 -3.06 2.08
C ASP A 63 -9.90 -3.94 1.31
N LEU A 64 -9.31 -4.92 2.02
CA LEU A 64 -8.27 -5.79 1.50
C LEU A 64 -8.60 -7.26 1.82
N THR A 65 -8.59 -8.09 0.79
CA THR A 65 -8.63 -9.55 0.95
C THR A 65 -7.37 -10.14 0.31
N VAL A 66 -6.63 -10.95 1.07
CA VAL A 66 -5.41 -11.62 0.64
C VAL A 66 -5.50 -13.09 1.01
N LYS A 67 -5.22 -13.94 0.03
CA LYS A 67 -4.94 -15.37 0.24
C LYS A 67 -3.63 -15.69 -0.47
N ALA A 68 -2.61 -16.10 0.26
CA ALA A 68 -1.32 -16.46 -0.30
C ALA A 68 -0.83 -17.77 0.30
N ARG A 69 -0.28 -18.60 -0.55
CA ARG A 69 0.44 -19.83 -0.19
C ARG A 69 1.67 -19.93 -1.07
N GLY A 70 2.79 -20.25 -0.47
CA GLY A 70 4.04 -20.47 -1.18
C GLY A 70 4.81 -21.66 -0.61
N ASP A 71 5.96 -21.91 -1.18
CA ASP A 71 6.88 -23.00 -0.89
C ASP A 71 7.75 -22.73 0.35
N LEU A 72 7.11 -22.42 1.49
CA LEU A 72 7.78 -22.06 2.75
C LEU A 72 8.79 -23.12 3.27
N ALA A 73 8.75 -24.33 2.70
CA ALA A 73 9.77 -25.33 2.96
C ALA A 73 11.14 -24.95 2.38
N VAL A 74 11.17 -24.09 1.37
CA VAL A 74 12.39 -23.45 0.82
C VAL A 74 12.77 -22.28 1.72
N ASP A 75 11.97 -21.23 1.69
CA ASP A 75 12.01 -20.08 2.60
C ASP A 75 10.76 -19.19 2.42
N GLN A 76 10.76 -17.99 3.00
CA GLN A 76 9.64 -17.04 2.91
C GLN A 76 9.74 -16.11 1.68
N HIS A 77 10.88 -16.07 0.98
CA HIS A 77 11.22 -15.05 -0.01
C HIS A 77 10.20 -15.00 -1.16
N HIS A 78 9.97 -16.14 -1.83
CA HIS A 78 9.05 -16.20 -2.98
C HIS A 78 7.64 -15.73 -2.63
N THR A 79 7.14 -16.13 -1.44
CA THR A 79 5.82 -15.73 -0.97
C THR A 79 5.73 -14.22 -0.73
N VAL A 80 6.75 -13.65 -0.09
CA VAL A 80 6.80 -12.24 0.29
C VAL A 80 6.95 -11.35 -0.95
N GLU A 81 7.85 -11.68 -1.86
CA GLU A 81 8.08 -10.95 -3.10
C GLU A 81 6.86 -10.99 -4.02
N ASP A 82 6.36 -12.19 -4.32
CA ASP A 82 5.21 -12.37 -5.21
C ASP A 82 3.94 -11.70 -4.66
N LEU A 83 3.76 -11.68 -3.33
CA LEU A 83 2.67 -10.94 -2.71
C LEU A 83 2.80 -9.44 -2.94
N GLY A 84 4.01 -8.88 -2.82
CA GLY A 84 4.29 -7.49 -3.19
C GLY A 84 3.90 -7.18 -4.62
N LEU A 85 4.31 -8.04 -5.57
CA LEU A 85 3.99 -7.92 -7.00
C LEU A 85 2.47 -7.92 -7.25
N VAL A 86 1.73 -8.84 -6.61
CA VAL A 86 0.28 -8.99 -6.81
C VAL A 86 -0.49 -7.82 -6.19
N LEU A 87 -0.12 -7.41 -4.96
CA LEU A 87 -0.74 -6.29 -4.28
C LEU A 87 -0.51 -4.97 -5.03
N GLY A 88 0.71 -4.77 -5.58
CA GLY A 88 1.02 -3.59 -6.38
C GLY A 88 0.16 -3.49 -7.63
N ARG A 89 -0.01 -4.59 -8.36
CA ARG A 89 -0.93 -4.63 -9.52
C ARG A 89 -2.37 -4.33 -9.13
N ALA A 90 -2.85 -4.90 -8.03
CA ALA A 90 -4.21 -4.63 -7.55
C ALA A 90 -4.41 -3.15 -7.18
N LEU A 91 -3.40 -2.51 -6.58
CA LEU A 91 -3.43 -1.07 -6.30
C LEU A 91 -3.41 -0.25 -7.60
N ASP A 92 -2.58 -0.62 -8.58
CA ASP A 92 -2.51 0.06 -9.88
C ASP A 92 -3.84 0.01 -10.64
N GLU A 93 -4.50 -1.17 -10.66
CA GLU A 93 -5.84 -1.33 -11.21
C GLU A 93 -6.88 -0.45 -10.48
N ALA A 94 -6.83 -0.41 -9.14
CA ALA A 94 -7.74 0.41 -8.35
C ALA A 94 -7.52 1.92 -8.56
N LEU A 95 -6.30 2.36 -8.80
CA LEU A 95 -5.96 3.75 -9.10
C LEU A 95 -6.39 4.17 -10.52
N GLY A 96 -6.45 3.22 -11.46
CA GLY A 96 -6.79 3.48 -12.85
C GLY A 96 -5.88 4.51 -13.50
N ASP A 97 -6.45 5.51 -14.15
CA ASP A 97 -5.72 6.58 -14.85
C ASP A 97 -5.14 7.66 -13.93
N ARG A 98 -5.42 7.56 -12.62
CA ARG A 98 -4.96 8.53 -11.59
C ARG A 98 -5.41 9.98 -11.83
N VAL A 99 -6.49 10.17 -12.58
CA VAL A 99 -7.07 11.48 -12.84
C VAL A 99 -7.71 12.05 -11.57
N GLY A 100 -7.45 13.31 -11.29
CA GLY A 100 -8.07 14.05 -10.19
C GLY A 100 -7.65 13.66 -8.79
N ILE A 101 -6.63 12.80 -8.61
CA ILE A 101 -6.12 12.45 -7.28
C ILE A 101 -5.19 13.51 -6.72
N VAL A 102 -4.95 13.48 -5.40
CA VAL A 102 -3.95 14.32 -4.72
C VAL A 102 -2.54 14.01 -5.22
N ARG A 103 -2.19 12.74 -5.41
CA ARG A 103 -0.96 12.17 -5.96
C ARG A 103 0.19 12.03 -4.95
N TYR A 104 0.50 13.07 -4.18
CA TYR A 104 1.62 13.07 -3.23
C TYR A 104 1.10 13.05 -1.81
N ALA A 105 1.74 12.28 -0.94
CA ALA A 105 1.53 12.37 0.50
C ALA A 105 2.79 11.99 1.25
N SER A 106 2.93 12.54 2.44
CA SER A 106 3.95 12.15 3.40
C SER A 106 3.44 12.26 4.82
N ILE A 107 4.03 11.47 5.72
CA ILE A 107 3.71 11.48 7.15
C ILE A 107 4.94 11.15 7.97
N SER A 108 5.09 11.82 9.11
CA SER A 108 5.94 11.37 10.21
C SER A 108 5.03 10.61 11.19
N LEU A 109 5.22 9.31 11.31
CA LEU A 109 4.39 8.45 12.14
C LEU A 109 5.16 7.95 13.36
N PRO A 110 4.76 8.38 14.57
CA PRO A 110 5.30 7.87 15.82
C PRO A 110 4.58 6.57 16.22
N MET A 111 5.33 5.67 16.81
CA MET A 111 4.81 4.51 17.54
C MET A 111 5.72 4.25 18.73
N ASP A 112 5.21 4.51 19.93
CA ASP A 112 5.96 4.47 21.18
C ASP A 112 7.30 5.22 21.04
N GLU A 113 8.43 4.51 21.11
CA GLU A 113 9.77 5.08 21.03
C GLU A 113 10.28 5.31 19.59
N VAL A 114 9.60 4.79 18.57
CA VAL A 114 10.04 4.91 17.18
C VAL A 114 9.35 6.06 16.43
N LEU A 115 10.04 6.60 15.44
CA LEU A 115 9.50 7.58 14.50
C LEU A 115 9.95 7.25 13.09
N VAL A 116 9.00 7.11 12.16
CA VAL A 116 9.24 6.79 10.75
C VAL A 116 8.65 7.87 9.85
N ASN A 117 9.42 8.34 8.88
CA ASN A 117 8.90 9.13 7.77
C ASN A 117 8.53 8.21 6.60
N VAL A 118 7.33 8.39 6.06
CA VAL A 118 6.86 7.71 4.86
C VAL A 118 6.38 8.74 3.85
N ALA A 119 6.85 8.64 2.60
CA ALA A 119 6.43 9.51 1.52
C ALA A 119 6.12 8.69 0.25
N ILE A 120 5.04 9.08 -0.47
CA ILE A 120 4.59 8.40 -1.69
C ILE A 120 4.33 9.41 -2.81
N ASP A 121 4.67 9.01 -4.06
CA ASP A 121 4.22 9.65 -5.30
C ASP A 121 3.50 8.60 -6.18
N LEU A 122 2.18 8.71 -6.31
CA LEU A 122 1.37 7.89 -7.21
C LEU A 122 1.52 8.34 -8.68
N GLY A 123 2.74 8.64 -9.10
CA GLY A 123 3.09 9.25 -10.38
C GLY A 123 3.19 8.29 -11.57
N GLY A 124 2.84 7.02 -11.42
CA GLY A 124 2.87 6.02 -12.51
C GLY A 124 4.28 5.53 -12.86
N ARG A 125 5.29 5.88 -12.07
CA ARG A 125 6.68 5.44 -12.23
C ARG A 125 7.17 4.82 -10.93
N PRO A 126 7.75 3.61 -10.99
CA PRO A 126 8.30 2.98 -9.80
C PRO A 126 9.56 3.70 -9.32
N GLY A 127 9.72 3.76 -8.01
CA GLY A 127 10.91 4.20 -7.33
C GLY A 127 10.85 3.72 -5.88
N PHE A 128 11.98 3.32 -5.32
CA PHE A 128 12.03 2.78 -3.98
C PHE A 128 13.27 3.23 -3.24
N ALA A 129 13.07 3.75 -2.02
CA ALA A 129 14.14 4.06 -1.09
C ALA A 129 13.76 3.59 0.31
N TYR A 130 14.58 2.76 0.91
CA TYR A 130 14.34 2.15 2.21
C TYR A 130 15.55 2.35 3.12
N ASP A 131 15.34 3.11 4.20
CA ASP A 131 16.34 3.35 5.24
C ASP A 131 15.71 3.12 6.62
N LEU A 132 15.16 1.92 6.83
CA LEU A 132 14.78 1.41 8.15
C LEU A 132 15.81 0.36 8.56
N LYS A 133 16.17 0.32 9.84
CA LYS A 133 17.24 -0.54 10.40
C LYS A 133 16.70 -1.40 11.56
N PRO A 134 15.86 -2.42 11.26
CA PRO A 134 15.39 -3.32 12.30
C PRO A 134 16.57 -3.98 13.02
N LYS A 135 16.61 -3.87 14.35
CA LYS A 135 17.71 -4.44 15.16
C LYS A 135 17.63 -5.96 15.28
N GLN A 136 16.40 -6.50 15.31
CA GLN A 136 16.16 -7.93 15.31
C GLN A 136 15.91 -8.40 13.88
N ARG A 137 16.67 -9.42 13.44
CA ARG A 137 16.45 -10.05 12.15
C ARG A 137 15.13 -10.82 12.10
N ILE A 138 14.72 -11.43 13.20
CA ILE A 138 13.49 -12.22 13.29
C ILE A 138 12.52 -11.55 14.25
N VAL A 139 11.29 -11.32 13.80
CA VAL A 139 10.14 -10.88 14.61
C VAL A 139 9.04 -11.93 14.47
N GLY A 140 8.69 -12.58 15.58
CA GLY A 140 7.89 -13.82 15.52
C GLY A 140 8.62 -14.89 14.71
N SER A 141 8.04 -15.30 13.58
CA SER A 141 8.67 -16.21 12.61
C SER A 141 9.13 -15.50 11.33
N PHE A 142 8.98 -14.18 11.24
CA PHE A 142 9.23 -13.40 10.03
C PHE A 142 10.67 -12.86 9.99
N ASP A 143 11.36 -13.07 8.87
CA ASP A 143 12.67 -12.47 8.62
C ASP A 143 12.48 -11.01 8.14
N THR A 144 12.89 -10.04 8.96
CA THR A 144 12.72 -8.62 8.69
C THR A 144 13.48 -8.14 7.45
N THR A 145 14.48 -8.88 7.00
CA THR A 145 15.22 -8.57 5.77
C THR A 145 14.37 -8.75 4.50
N LEU A 146 13.22 -9.41 4.61
CA LEU A 146 12.27 -9.56 3.51
C LEU A 146 11.31 -8.38 3.36
N MET A 147 11.19 -7.52 4.37
CA MET A 147 10.29 -6.36 4.28
C MET A 147 10.65 -5.40 3.13
N PRO A 148 11.92 -5.01 2.89
CA PRO A 148 12.26 -4.21 1.72
C PRO A 148 11.92 -4.91 0.40
N HIS A 149 12.09 -6.22 0.25
CA HIS A 149 11.71 -6.95 -0.97
C HIS A 149 10.19 -6.88 -1.24
N PHE A 150 9.36 -7.05 -0.19
CA PHE A 150 7.92 -6.84 -0.30
C PHE A 150 7.57 -5.45 -0.77
N LEU A 151 8.12 -4.42 -0.13
CA LEU A 151 7.82 -3.02 -0.40
C LEU A 151 8.32 -2.56 -1.78
N GLU A 152 9.50 -3.04 -2.20
CA GLU A 152 10.04 -2.78 -3.53
C GLU A 152 9.17 -3.38 -4.62
N SER A 153 8.81 -4.67 -4.50
CA SER A 153 7.92 -5.36 -5.43
C SER A 153 6.55 -4.70 -5.51
N PHE A 154 6.03 -4.23 -4.37
CA PHE A 154 4.79 -3.48 -4.27
C PHE A 154 4.87 -2.14 -5.00
N ALA A 155 5.94 -1.38 -4.80
CA ALA A 155 6.16 -0.10 -5.48
C ALA A 155 6.36 -0.29 -7.00
N GLN A 156 7.11 -1.33 -7.37
CA GLN A 156 7.42 -1.67 -8.77
C GLN A 156 6.16 -1.90 -9.60
N THR A 157 5.31 -2.82 -9.18
CA THR A 157 4.10 -3.18 -9.93
C THR A 157 2.94 -2.23 -9.69
N GLY A 158 2.89 -1.56 -8.53
CA GLY A 158 1.97 -0.47 -8.23
C GLY A 158 2.30 0.83 -8.95
N ARG A 159 3.46 0.89 -9.62
CA ARG A 159 3.97 2.04 -10.40
C ARG A 159 3.91 3.35 -9.61
N PHE A 160 4.49 3.33 -8.42
CA PHE A 160 4.62 4.50 -7.55
C PHE A 160 6.02 4.60 -6.94
N THR A 161 6.39 5.80 -6.53
CA THR A 161 7.60 6.02 -5.76
C THR A 161 7.29 5.96 -4.27
N LEU A 162 8.07 5.20 -3.50
CA LEU A 162 7.94 5.03 -2.05
C LEU A 162 9.28 5.28 -1.35
N HIS A 163 9.28 6.17 -0.38
CA HIS A 163 10.42 6.41 0.51
C HIS A 163 10.02 6.14 1.95
N LEU A 164 10.86 5.36 2.66
CA LEU A 164 10.76 5.12 4.09
C LEU A 164 12.09 5.45 4.75
N THR A 165 12.04 6.29 5.79
CA THR A 165 13.23 6.69 6.53
C THR A 165 12.99 6.57 8.03
N GLU A 166 13.88 5.88 8.73
CA GLU A 166 13.92 5.86 10.18
C GLU A 166 14.45 7.18 10.72
N VAL A 167 13.61 7.93 11.43
CA VAL A 167 14.03 9.13 12.15
C VAL A 167 14.54 8.75 13.54
N ARG A 168 13.85 7.83 14.20
CA ARG A 168 14.22 7.27 15.47
C ARG A 168 13.84 5.78 15.50
N GLY A 169 14.81 4.94 15.70
CA GLY A 169 14.64 3.51 15.83
C GLY A 169 14.36 3.05 17.27
N GLY A 170 14.01 1.77 17.38
CA GLY A 170 13.67 1.14 18.64
C GLY A 170 13.47 -0.35 18.48
N ASN A 171 12.35 -0.85 18.99
CA ASN A 171 11.90 -2.23 18.80
C ASN A 171 11.58 -2.45 17.31
N SER A 172 12.05 -3.58 16.73
CA SER A 172 11.85 -3.86 15.30
C SER A 172 10.39 -4.09 14.92
N HIS A 173 9.58 -4.64 15.81
CA HIS A 173 8.13 -4.76 15.60
C HIS A 173 7.50 -3.36 15.50
N HIS A 174 7.76 -2.47 16.46
CA HIS A 174 7.25 -1.09 16.44
C HIS A 174 7.70 -0.32 15.20
N LEU A 175 8.96 -0.52 14.78
CA LEU A 175 9.51 0.13 13.58
C LEU A 175 8.76 -0.26 12.31
N LEU A 176 8.55 -1.56 12.09
CA LEU A 176 7.86 -2.08 10.91
C LEU A 176 6.35 -1.79 10.97
N GLU A 177 5.76 -1.81 12.16
CA GLU A 177 4.35 -1.45 12.36
C GLU A 177 4.12 0.05 12.09
N ALA A 178 5.01 0.94 12.57
CA ALA A 178 4.97 2.37 12.24
C ALA A 178 5.04 2.59 10.72
N ALA A 179 5.94 1.87 10.03
CA ALA A 179 6.07 1.94 8.58
C ALA A 179 4.79 1.46 7.86
N ALA A 180 4.19 0.35 8.29
CA ALA A 180 2.96 -0.19 7.71
C ALA A 180 1.76 0.75 7.90
N LYS A 181 1.58 1.29 9.10
CA LYS A 181 0.55 2.31 9.39
C LYS A 181 0.76 3.57 8.55
N GLY A 182 2.01 4.05 8.48
CA GLY A 182 2.40 5.20 7.68
C GLY A 182 2.10 4.98 6.19
N LEU A 183 2.43 3.80 5.66
CA LEU A 183 2.14 3.43 4.28
C LEU A 183 0.64 3.45 3.99
N GLY A 184 -0.19 2.86 4.84
CA GLY A 184 -1.64 2.94 4.70
C GLY A 184 -2.12 4.39 4.65
N ARG A 185 -1.68 5.24 5.59
CA ARG A 185 -2.06 6.66 5.66
C ARG A 185 -1.67 7.46 4.42
N VAL A 186 -0.47 7.25 3.88
CA VAL A 186 -0.03 7.99 2.69
C VAL A 186 -0.71 7.48 1.41
N ILE A 187 -1.05 6.19 1.31
CA ILE A 187 -1.87 5.67 0.22
C ILE A 187 -3.26 6.31 0.24
N ASP A 188 -3.95 6.31 1.38
CA ASP A 188 -5.26 6.97 1.53
C ASP A 188 -5.17 8.45 1.12
N ALA A 189 -4.23 9.20 1.69
CA ALA A 189 -4.11 10.63 1.43
C ALA A 189 -3.77 10.95 -0.04
N ALA A 190 -2.83 10.22 -0.65
CA ALA A 190 -2.40 10.45 -2.02
C ALA A 190 -3.43 10.02 -3.07
N SER A 191 -4.20 8.96 -2.78
CA SER A 191 -5.21 8.42 -3.69
C SER A 191 -6.54 9.18 -3.65
N ARG A 192 -6.80 10.01 -2.63
CA ARG A 192 -8.03 10.81 -2.56
C ARG A 192 -8.20 11.69 -3.78
N HIS A 193 -9.44 11.85 -4.22
CA HIS A 193 -9.75 12.86 -5.21
C HIS A 193 -9.69 14.27 -4.60
N ASP A 194 -8.97 15.16 -5.26
CA ASP A 194 -8.97 16.59 -4.95
C ASP A 194 -10.06 17.30 -5.81
N PRO A 195 -11.16 17.78 -5.21
CA PRO A 195 -12.24 18.42 -5.95
C PRO A 195 -11.80 19.68 -6.71
N ARG A 196 -10.71 20.32 -6.27
CA ARG A 196 -10.15 21.51 -6.92
C ARG A 196 -9.52 21.21 -8.27
N ARG A 197 -9.17 19.94 -8.55
CA ARG A 197 -8.57 19.54 -9.82
C ARG A 197 -9.58 19.37 -10.96
N GLY A 198 -10.88 19.31 -10.67
CA GLY A 198 -11.92 19.22 -11.70
C GLY A 198 -11.73 18.06 -12.70
N GLY A 199 -11.13 16.95 -12.28
CA GLY A 199 -10.82 15.81 -13.16
C GLY A 199 -9.55 15.96 -13.99
N GLN A 200 -8.70 16.94 -13.70
CA GLN A 200 -7.40 17.09 -14.38
C GLN A 200 -6.37 16.09 -13.88
N VAL A 201 -5.46 15.68 -14.77
CA VAL A 201 -4.30 14.86 -14.41
C VAL A 201 -3.34 15.69 -13.52
N PRO A 202 -2.90 15.20 -12.35
CA PRO A 202 -2.01 15.93 -11.46
C PRO A 202 -0.55 15.92 -11.95
N SER A 203 -0.34 16.43 -13.17
CA SER A 203 0.97 16.47 -13.84
C SER A 203 1.07 17.65 -14.79
N SER A 204 2.16 18.44 -14.71
CA SER A 204 2.45 19.51 -15.67
C SER A 204 2.65 18.99 -17.10
N LYS A 205 2.93 17.68 -17.27
CA LYS A 205 3.07 17.02 -18.58
C LYS A 205 1.73 16.61 -19.19
N GLY A 206 0.59 16.82 -18.49
CA GLY A 206 -0.74 16.41 -18.93
C GLY A 206 -0.99 14.90 -18.93
N ARG A 207 -0.03 14.09 -18.44
CA ARG A 207 -0.14 12.63 -18.35
C ARG A 207 0.62 12.07 -17.14
N ILE A 208 0.21 10.89 -16.66
CA ILE A 208 0.89 10.08 -15.64
C ILE A 208 1.36 8.78 -16.30
N GLY A 209 2.54 8.30 -15.92
CA GLY A 209 3.08 7.05 -16.40
C GLY A 209 3.53 7.12 -17.86
N ALA A 210 4.65 7.77 -18.10
CA ALA A 210 5.42 7.65 -19.35
C ALA A 210 6.89 7.55 -18.98
#